data_5e04860e9cfb9821a60644e25f855eda
#
_entry.id   5e04860e9cfb9821a60644e25f855eda
#
_cell.length_a   1.000
_cell.length_b   1.000
_cell.length_c   1.000
_cell.angle_alpha   90.00
_cell.angle_beta   90.00
_cell.angle_gamma   90.00
#
_symmetry.space_group_name_H-M   'P 1'
#
loop_
_entity.id
_entity.type
_entity.pdbx_description
1 polymer ?
#
loop_
_entity_poly.entity_id
_entity_poly.type
_entity_poly.pdbx_seq_one_letter_code
_entity_poly.pdbx_strand_id
1 'polypeptide(L)'
;MVKDKSALRKEIRARLARLQGLEKESRSVLIADAVKSHLAVSGARVVALYAPLVDEPLLWPLVEELAARMLVLLPKVEGNVMDFYPYEPRYMATGAFGIMEPQGGEAVRPHEIDAIVVPGVAFTESGARMGRGKGFYDRYLSQEEFRGLKIGVCYNEQIVGELPVEPHDVKMDCVVHK
;
A
#
# COMPACT_ATOMS: atom_id res chain seq x y z
N MET A 1 1.12 11.42 -25.73
CA MET A 1 2.43 11.77 -25.11
C MET A 1 2.32 11.45 -23.63
N VAL A 2 3.06 10.48 -23.13
CA VAL A 2 3.04 10.08 -21.73
C VAL A 2 3.55 11.25 -20.89
N LYS A 3 2.75 11.68 -19.89
CA LYS A 3 3.15 12.76 -18.97
C LYS A 3 4.37 12.35 -18.14
N ASP A 4 5.23 13.31 -17.86
CA ASP A 4 6.32 13.11 -16.88
C ASP A 4 5.78 12.72 -15.49
N LYS A 5 6.49 11.81 -14.78
CA LYS A 5 6.09 11.32 -13.44
C LYS A 5 5.83 12.46 -12.43
N SER A 6 6.59 13.55 -12.51
CA SER A 6 6.42 14.71 -11.61
C SER A 6 5.12 15.48 -11.88
N ALA A 7 4.85 15.77 -13.15
CA ALA A 7 3.63 16.45 -13.57
C ALA A 7 2.37 15.62 -13.22
N LEU A 8 2.45 14.29 -13.42
CA LEU A 8 1.34 13.40 -13.08
C LEU A 8 1.08 13.34 -11.57
N ARG A 9 2.13 13.29 -10.72
CA ARG A 9 1.96 13.37 -9.27
C ARG A 9 1.24 14.65 -8.83
N LYS A 10 1.58 15.78 -9.44
CA LYS A 10 0.92 17.06 -9.15
C LYS A 10 -0.55 17.06 -9.55
N GLU A 11 -0.87 16.52 -10.70
CA GLU A 11 -2.24 16.39 -11.19
C GLU A 11 -3.09 15.51 -10.27
N ILE A 12 -2.59 14.32 -9.92
CA ILE A 12 -3.32 13.39 -9.04
C ILE A 12 -3.56 14.01 -7.66
N ARG A 13 -2.56 14.70 -7.08
CA ARG A 13 -2.75 15.42 -5.82
C ARG A 13 -3.87 16.47 -5.91
N ALA A 14 -3.95 17.19 -7.03
CA ALA A 14 -5.01 18.17 -7.25
C ALA A 14 -6.39 17.52 -7.39
N ARG A 15 -6.49 16.31 -7.98
CA ARG A 15 -7.73 15.52 -8.02
C ARG A 15 -8.14 15.08 -6.61
N LEU A 16 -7.22 14.49 -5.85
CA LEU A 16 -7.46 14.00 -4.49
C LEU A 16 -7.83 15.11 -3.50
N ALA A 17 -7.32 16.32 -3.69
CA ALA A 17 -7.67 17.47 -2.86
C ALA A 17 -9.16 17.88 -2.97
N ARG A 18 -9.87 17.43 -4.00
CA ARG A 18 -11.31 17.65 -4.17
C ARG A 18 -12.18 16.67 -3.40
N LEU A 19 -11.62 15.53 -3.01
CA LEU A 19 -12.33 14.53 -2.21
C LEU A 19 -12.49 15.02 -0.76
N GLN A 20 -13.71 15.05 -0.28
CA GLN A 20 -14.01 15.42 1.10
C GLN A 20 -13.72 14.26 2.07
N GLY A 21 -13.51 14.59 3.36
CA GLY A 21 -13.15 13.61 4.37
C GLY A 21 -14.15 12.44 4.50
N LEU A 22 -15.44 12.75 4.58
CA LEU A 22 -16.50 11.71 4.66
C LEU A 22 -16.58 10.82 3.42
N GLU A 23 -16.28 11.38 2.24
CA GLU A 23 -16.22 10.58 1.02
C GLU A 23 -15.00 9.66 1.02
N LYS A 24 -13.84 10.14 1.45
CA LYS A 24 -12.64 9.30 1.62
C LYS A 24 -12.87 8.16 2.61
N GLU A 25 -13.52 8.45 3.74
CA GLU A 25 -13.84 7.44 4.75
C GLU A 25 -14.77 6.36 4.19
N SER A 26 -15.88 6.73 3.56
CA SER A 26 -16.83 5.76 3.00
C SER A 26 -16.19 4.91 1.89
N ARG A 27 -15.39 5.50 1.01
CA ARG A 27 -14.66 4.77 -0.03
C ARG A 27 -13.58 3.86 0.55
N SER A 28 -12.91 4.29 1.63
CA SER A 28 -11.92 3.46 2.34
C SER A 28 -12.55 2.19 2.92
N VAL A 29 -13.77 2.27 3.44
CA VAL A 29 -14.53 1.08 3.90
C VAL A 29 -14.77 0.11 2.74
N LEU A 30 -15.23 0.60 1.59
CA LEU A 30 -15.46 -0.24 0.41
C LEU A 30 -14.17 -0.87 -0.14
N ILE A 31 -13.05 -0.12 -0.09
CA ILE A 31 -11.73 -0.65 -0.45
C ILE A 31 -11.32 -1.75 0.53
N ALA A 32 -11.48 -1.53 1.85
CA ALA A 32 -11.17 -2.51 2.87
C ALA A 32 -11.97 -3.81 2.68
N ASP A 33 -13.26 -3.73 2.38
CA ASP A 33 -14.10 -4.90 2.12
C ASP A 33 -13.66 -5.67 0.87
N ALA A 34 -13.27 -4.98 -0.18
CA ALA A 34 -12.74 -5.63 -1.37
C ALA A 34 -11.37 -6.27 -1.10
N VAL A 35 -10.49 -5.63 -0.34
CA VAL A 35 -9.21 -6.22 0.10
C VAL A 35 -9.45 -7.50 0.91
N LYS A 36 -10.37 -7.48 1.88
CA LYS A 36 -10.76 -8.68 2.65
C LYS A 36 -11.19 -9.84 1.74
N SER A 37 -11.95 -9.53 0.70
CA SER A 37 -12.40 -10.56 -0.26
C SER A 37 -11.22 -11.19 -1.01
N HIS A 38 -10.26 -10.40 -1.47
CA HIS A 38 -9.03 -10.90 -2.11
C HIS A 38 -8.20 -11.76 -1.15
N LEU A 39 -8.03 -11.31 0.10
CA LEU A 39 -7.30 -12.06 1.12
C LEU A 39 -7.97 -13.39 1.45
N ALA A 40 -9.30 -13.42 1.55
CA ALA A 40 -10.06 -14.65 1.80
C ALA A 40 -9.90 -15.67 0.66
N VAL A 41 -9.96 -15.21 -0.59
CA VAL A 41 -9.77 -16.07 -1.77
C VAL A 41 -8.36 -16.62 -1.86
N SER A 42 -7.35 -15.82 -1.52
CA SER A 42 -5.94 -16.25 -1.54
C SER A 42 -5.57 -17.18 -0.38
N GLY A 43 -6.36 -17.21 0.70
CA GLY A 43 -6.03 -17.95 1.92
C GLY A 43 -4.88 -17.36 2.73
N ALA A 44 -4.58 -16.09 2.53
CA ALA A 44 -3.48 -15.39 3.19
C ALA A 44 -3.64 -15.39 4.72
N ARG A 45 -2.53 -15.63 5.43
CA ARG A 45 -2.43 -15.60 6.90
C ARG A 45 -1.42 -14.60 7.41
N VAL A 46 -0.42 -14.26 6.62
CA VAL A 46 0.59 -13.24 6.90
C VAL A 46 0.41 -12.13 5.89
N VAL A 47 -0.09 -10.98 6.33
CA VAL A 47 -0.49 -9.88 5.45
C VAL A 47 0.24 -8.60 5.83
N ALA A 48 0.97 -8.03 4.87
CA ALA A 48 1.56 -6.72 5.00
C ALA A 48 0.55 -5.64 4.54
N LEU A 49 0.32 -4.67 5.40
CA LEU A 49 -0.48 -3.48 5.15
C LEU A 49 0.42 -2.23 5.22
N TYR A 50 -0.15 -1.07 5.14
CA TYR A 50 0.56 0.21 5.31
C TYR A 50 -0.13 1.09 6.36
N ALA A 51 0.62 2.00 6.96
CA ALA A 51 0.08 3.06 7.80
C ALA A 51 -0.32 4.25 6.90
N PRO A 52 -1.62 4.56 6.77
CA PRO A 52 -2.11 5.48 5.76
C PRO A 52 -1.62 6.92 5.96
N LEU A 53 -1.23 7.56 4.87
CA LEU A 53 -1.10 9.01 4.77
C LEU A 53 -2.46 9.67 4.48
N VAL A 54 -2.55 10.98 4.64
CA VAL A 54 -3.79 11.76 4.50
C VAL A 54 -4.46 11.66 3.10
N ASP A 55 -3.68 11.35 2.09
CA ASP A 55 -4.11 11.18 0.69
C ASP A 55 -4.19 9.72 0.23
N GLU A 56 -4.14 8.78 1.16
CA GLU A 56 -4.25 7.34 0.93
C GLU A 56 -5.55 6.78 1.54
N PRO A 57 -6.08 5.67 1.02
CA PRO A 57 -7.21 4.99 1.65
C PRO A 57 -6.93 4.66 3.12
N LEU A 58 -7.86 5.03 4.00
CA LEU A 58 -7.74 4.87 5.43
C LEU A 58 -8.01 3.41 5.83
N LEU A 59 -6.96 2.62 5.97
CA LEU A 59 -7.05 1.19 6.27
C LEU A 59 -6.77 0.82 7.74
N TRP A 60 -6.67 1.79 8.66
CA TRP A 60 -6.47 1.48 10.08
C TRP A 60 -7.53 0.54 10.67
N PRO A 61 -8.84 0.71 10.39
CA PRO A 61 -9.85 -0.25 10.86
C PRO A 61 -9.62 -1.66 10.32
N LEU A 62 -9.12 -1.78 9.08
CA LEU A 62 -8.77 -3.08 8.50
C LEU A 62 -7.54 -3.70 9.20
N VAL A 63 -6.52 -2.91 9.52
CA VAL A 63 -5.35 -3.37 10.28
C VAL A 63 -5.78 -4.00 11.59
N GLU A 64 -6.63 -3.31 12.35
CA GLU A 64 -7.12 -3.78 13.65
C GLU A 64 -8.01 -5.02 13.53
N GLU A 65 -8.91 -5.04 12.55
CA GLU A 65 -9.80 -6.18 12.29
C GLU A 65 -9.01 -7.44 11.93
N LEU A 66 -8.03 -7.32 11.03
CA LEU A 66 -7.23 -8.46 10.57
C LEU A 66 -6.26 -8.94 11.65
N ALA A 67 -5.68 -8.05 12.46
CA ALA A 67 -4.77 -8.41 13.53
C ALA A 67 -5.39 -9.32 14.61
N ALA A 68 -6.73 -9.31 14.73
CA ALA A 68 -7.45 -10.25 15.61
C ALA A 68 -7.50 -11.70 15.08
N ARG A 69 -7.13 -11.94 13.81
CA ARG A 69 -7.34 -13.24 13.13
C ARG A 69 -6.09 -13.78 12.43
N MET A 70 -5.14 -12.93 12.11
CA MET A 70 -3.95 -13.28 11.33
C MET A 70 -2.76 -12.41 11.71
N LEU A 71 -1.59 -12.74 11.21
CA LEU A 71 -0.39 -11.93 11.40
C LEU A 71 -0.43 -10.73 10.44
N VAL A 72 -0.63 -9.55 10.99
CA VAL A 72 -0.57 -8.29 10.25
C VAL A 72 0.79 -7.64 10.44
N LEU A 73 1.36 -7.17 9.35
CA LEU A 73 2.65 -6.50 9.30
C LEU A 73 2.48 -5.06 8.84
N LEU A 74 3.28 -4.15 9.36
CA LEU A 74 3.39 -2.77 8.91
C LEU A 74 4.83 -2.44 8.54
N PRO A 75 5.03 -1.51 7.59
CA PRO A 75 6.36 -1.14 7.16
C PRO A 75 7.08 -0.28 8.19
N LYS A 76 8.38 -0.45 8.27
CA LYS A 76 9.31 0.45 8.94
C LYS A 76 10.43 0.81 7.99
N VAL A 77 10.80 2.09 7.96
CA VAL A 77 11.87 2.59 7.10
C VAL A 77 13.08 2.94 7.95
N GLU A 78 14.21 2.33 7.63
CA GLU A 78 15.52 2.65 8.21
C GLU A 78 16.49 3.04 7.08
N GLY A 79 16.82 4.32 7.02
CA GLY A 79 17.62 4.86 5.91
C GLY A 79 16.92 4.68 4.56
N ASN A 80 17.47 3.85 3.70
CA ASN A 80 16.93 3.54 2.37
C ASN A 80 16.26 2.16 2.28
N VAL A 81 16.16 1.46 3.40
CA VAL A 81 15.57 0.11 3.47
C VAL A 81 14.18 0.21 4.11
N MET A 82 13.24 -0.53 3.56
CA MET A 82 11.92 -0.74 4.13
C MET A 82 11.72 -2.23 4.33
N ASP A 83 11.39 -2.61 5.56
CA ASP A 83 11.02 -3.96 5.94
C ASP A 83 9.69 -3.98 6.67
N PHE A 84 9.08 -5.15 6.81
CA PHE A 84 7.78 -5.33 7.43
C PHE A 84 7.92 -6.07 8.77
N TYR A 85 7.27 -5.49 9.79
CA TYR A 85 7.33 -5.96 11.18
C TYR A 85 5.92 -6.25 11.69
N PRO A 86 5.75 -7.19 12.65
CA PRO A 86 4.46 -7.45 13.27
C PRO A 86 3.82 -6.20 13.84
N TYR A 87 2.53 -6.02 13.56
CA TYR A 87 1.74 -4.95 14.16
C TYR A 87 1.36 -5.31 15.60
N GLU A 88 1.85 -4.53 16.53
CA GLU A 88 1.47 -4.58 17.95
C GLU A 88 1.13 -3.18 18.42
N PRO A 89 -0.14 -2.87 18.78
CA PRO A 89 -0.59 -1.51 19.11
C PRO A 89 0.27 -0.81 20.15
N ARG A 90 0.73 -1.54 21.15
CA ARG A 90 1.56 -1.00 22.26
C ARG A 90 2.99 -0.64 21.86
N TYR A 91 3.46 -1.14 20.74
CA TYR A 91 4.82 -0.92 20.24
C TYR A 91 4.84 -0.13 18.94
N MET A 92 3.85 0.74 18.74
CA MET A 92 3.81 1.68 17.62
C MET A 92 4.26 3.06 18.08
N ALA A 93 5.07 3.73 17.28
CA ALA A 93 5.43 5.13 17.48
C ALA A 93 5.56 5.86 16.14
N THR A 94 5.55 7.19 16.18
CA THR A 94 5.79 8.00 14.99
C THR A 94 7.23 7.82 14.53
N GLY A 95 7.41 7.29 13.34
CA GLY A 95 8.70 7.04 12.72
C GLY A 95 9.03 8.04 11.62
N ALA A 96 9.75 7.57 10.62
CA ALA A 96 10.12 8.36 9.45
C ALA A 96 8.87 8.93 8.75
N PHE A 97 8.97 10.12 8.22
CA PHE A 97 7.89 10.80 7.47
C PHE A 97 6.61 11.08 8.29
N GLY A 98 6.65 11.05 9.63
CA GLY A 98 5.48 11.25 10.49
C GLY A 98 4.47 10.10 10.45
N ILE A 99 4.88 8.92 10.02
CA ILE A 99 4.05 7.73 9.89
C ILE A 99 4.20 6.86 11.14
N MET A 100 3.13 6.21 11.57
CA MET A 100 3.17 5.23 12.64
C MET A 100 3.91 3.97 12.16
N GLU A 101 4.98 3.60 12.87
CA GLU A 101 5.83 2.47 12.55
C GLU A 101 6.01 1.54 13.75
N PRO A 102 6.16 0.21 13.52
CA PRO A 102 6.55 -0.73 14.58
C PRO A 102 7.91 -0.37 15.19
N GLN A 103 8.03 -0.44 16.52
CA GLN A 103 9.25 -0.08 17.24
C GLN A 103 10.04 -1.28 17.77
N GLY A 104 9.55 -2.48 17.57
CA GLY A 104 10.20 -3.68 18.09
C GLY A 104 9.95 -4.90 17.21
N GLY A 105 10.55 -6.02 17.63
CA GLY A 105 10.45 -7.28 16.90
C GLY A 105 11.49 -7.43 15.80
N GLU A 106 11.40 -8.54 15.10
CA GLU A 106 12.22 -8.84 13.93
C GLU A 106 11.41 -8.65 12.65
N ALA A 107 12.08 -8.22 11.58
CA ALA A 107 11.46 -8.13 10.27
C ALA A 107 11.05 -9.53 9.79
N VAL A 108 9.84 -9.64 9.26
CA VAL A 108 9.37 -10.87 8.65
C VAL A 108 9.98 -10.99 7.26
N ARG A 109 10.48 -12.18 6.93
CA ARG A 109 11.16 -12.41 5.65
C ARG A 109 10.18 -12.30 4.48
N PRO A 110 10.61 -11.80 3.31
CA PRO A 110 9.73 -11.61 2.15
C PRO A 110 8.94 -12.86 1.73
N HIS A 111 9.55 -14.05 1.81
CA HIS A 111 8.90 -15.31 1.42
C HIS A 111 7.84 -15.82 2.42
N GLU A 112 7.79 -15.25 3.63
CA GLU A 112 6.78 -15.58 4.64
C GLU A 112 5.52 -14.72 4.51
N ILE A 113 5.54 -13.68 3.66
CA ILE A 113 4.41 -12.78 3.45
C ILE A 113 3.51 -13.31 2.34
N ASP A 114 2.27 -13.68 2.69
CA ASP A 114 1.31 -14.24 1.73
C ASP A 114 0.68 -13.18 0.83
N ALA A 115 0.45 -11.99 1.36
CA ALA A 115 -0.11 -10.87 0.59
C ALA A 115 0.39 -9.52 1.11
N ILE A 116 0.48 -8.56 0.20
CA ILE A 116 0.85 -7.19 0.52
C ILE A 116 -0.13 -6.21 -0.10
N VAL A 117 -0.63 -5.28 0.69
CA VAL A 117 -1.49 -4.18 0.25
C VAL A 117 -0.61 -2.93 0.06
N VAL A 118 -0.60 -2.43 -1.16
CA VAL A 118 0.37 -1.43 -1.63
C VAL A 118 -0.31 -0.11 -1.97
N PRO A 119 0.03 1.00 -1.30
CA PRO A 119 -0.43 2.33 -1.66
C PRO A 119 0.36 2.88 -2.86
N GLY A 120 -0.18 3.90 -3.51
CA GLY A 120 0.50 4.58 -4.59
C GLY A 120 -0.11 5.94 -4.90
N VAL A 121 0.56 6.71 -5.74
CA VAL A 121 0.05 7.99 -6.23
C VAL A 121 -0.90 7.79 -7.39
N ALA A 122 -0.58 6.88 -8.30
CA ALA A 122 -1.45 6.53 -9.44
C ALA A 122 -1.30 5.05 -9.81
N PHE A 123 -2.35 4.51 -10.40
CA PHE A 123 -2.42 3.15 -10.88
C PHE A 123 -3.07 3.08 -12.26
N THR A 124 -2.79 2.00 -12.98
CA THR A 124 -3.62 1.59 -14.11
C THR A 124 -4.44 0.36 -13.72
N GLU A 125 -5.55 0.12 -14.40
CA GLU A 125 -6.36 -1.10 -14.25
C GLU A 125 -5.53 -2.38 -14.47
N SER A 126 -4.48 -2.29 -15.30
CA SER A 126 -3.58 -3.41 -15.60
C SER A 126 -2.49 -3.65 -14.54
N GLY A 127 -2.52 -2.93 -13.41
CA GLY A 127 -1.61 -3.14 -12.29
C GLY A 127 -0.34 -2.29 -12.30
N ALA A 128 -0.09 -1.44 -13.31
CA ALA A 128 1.04 -0.53 -13.22
C ALA A 128 0.83 0.47 -12.07
N ARG A 129 1.90 0.77 -11.33
CA ARG A 129 1.86 1.62 -10.15
C ARG A 129 2.91 2.72 -10.21
N MET A 130 2.54 3.91 -9.81
CA MET A 130 3.46 5.01 -9.58
C MET A 130 3.47 5.38 -8.09
N GLY A 131 4.61 5.21 -7.45
CA GLY A 131 4.83 5.61 -6.06
C GLY A 131 5.23 7.08 -5.91
N ARG A 132 5.57 7.45 -4.66
CA ARG A 132 5.96 8.82 -4.28
C ARG A 132 7.37 9.22 -4.70
N GLY A 133 8.15 8.29 -5.31
CA GLY A 133 9.49 8.56 -5.86
C GLY A 133 10.66 8.08 -4.99
N LYS A 134 10.41 7.45 -3.85
CA LYS A 134 11.47 6.86 -3.00
C LYS A 134 11.86 5.43 -3.37
N GLY A 135 11.01 4.74 -4.15
CA GLY A 135 11.24 3.37 -4.64
C GLY A 135 11.23 2.27 -3.57
N PHE A 136 10.71 2.54 -2.36
CA PHE A 136 10.70 1.55 -1.28
C PHE A 136 9.95 0.27 -1.65
N TYR A 137 8.72 0.41 -2.16
CA TYR A 137 7.92 -0.75 -2.53
C TYR A 137 8.51 -1.49 -3.74
N ASP A 138 9.02 -0.79 -4.75
CA ASP A 138 9.58 -1.44 -5.93
C ASP A 138 10.84 -2.25 -5.55
N ARG A 139 11.72 -1.71 -4.70
CA ARG A 139 12.85 -2.47 -4.17
C ARG A 139 12.43 -3.66 -3.31
N TYR A 140 11.43 -3.50 -2.45
CA TYR A 140 10.96 -4.61 -1.61
C TYR A 140 10.32 -5.71 -2.44
N LEU A 141 9.43 -5.37 -3.36
CA LEU A 141 8.68 -6.32 -4.18
C LEU A 141 9.51 -6.99 -5.27
N SER A 142 10.64 -6.40 -5.66
CA SER A 142 11.58 -6.99 -6.63
C SER A 142 12.53 -8.03 -6.04
N GLN A 143 12.52 -8.24 -4.71
CA GLN A 143 13.31 -9.29 -4.08
C GLN A 143 12.85 -10.66 -4.58
N GLU A 144 13.80 -11.51 -4.98
CA GLU A 144 13.50 -12.85 -5.53
C GLU A 144 12.74 -13.75 -4.54
N GLU A 145 12.90 -13.49 -3.25
CA GLU A 145 12.22 -14.23 -2.18
C GLU A 145 10.74 -13.86 -2.04
N PHE A 146 10.31 -12.67 -2.49
CA PHE A 146 8.91 -12.26 -2.36
C PHE A 146 8.03 -12.99 -3.38
N ARG A 147 7.01 -13.70 -2.88
CA ARG A 147 6.06 -14.49 -3.69
C ARG A 147 4.60 -14.13 -3.40
N GLY A 148 4.37 -13.21 -2.47
CA GLY A 148 3.04 -12.84 -2.01
C GLY A 148 2.19 -12.14 -3.07
N LEU A 149 0.86 -12.19 -2.87
CA LEU A 149 -0.11 -11.46 -3.68
C LEU A 149 0.06 -9.94 -3.49
N LYS A 150 0.18 -9.20 -4.58
CA LYS A 150 0.34 -7.74 -4.58
C LYS A 150 -0.99 -7.06 -4.92
N ILE A 151 -1.60 -6.43 -3.92
CA ILE A 151 -2.89 -5.72 -4.05
C ILE A 151 -2.63 -4.22 -4.00
N GLY A 152 -2.76 -3.53 -5.13
CA GLY A 152 -2.75 -2.07 -5.16
C GLY A 152 -4.07 -1.51 -4.66
N VAL A 153 -4.04 -0.42 -3.89
CA VAL A 153 -5.26 0.24 -3.39
C VAL A 153 -5.21 1.74 -3.63
N CYS A 154 -6.32 2.31 -4.06
CA CYS A 154 -6.41 3.74 -4.36
C CYS A 154 -7.86 4.24 -4.44
N TYR A 155 -8.03 5.55 -4.53
CA TYR A 155 -9.30 6.15 -4.94
C TYR A 155 -9.42 6.19 -6.47
N ASN A 156 -10.64 6.27 -7.00
CA ASN A 156 -10.90 6.32 -8.45
C ASN A 156 -10.12 7.44 -9.15
N GLU A 157 -9.90 8.57 -8.48
CA GLU A 157 -9.16 9.72 -8.97
C GLU A 157 -7.68 9.43 -9.26
N GLN A 158 -7.17 8.31 -8.75
CA GLN A 158 -5.79 7.85 -8.94
C GLN A 158 -5.65 6.85 -10.10
N ILE A 159 -6.77 6.41 -10.68
CA ILE A 159 -6.75 5.55 -11.87
C ILE A 159 -6.49 6.39 -13.12
N VAL A 160 -5.52 5.95 -13.88
CA VAL A 160 -5.13 6.56 -15.17
C VAL A 160 -5.03 5.49 -16.25
N GLY A 161 -5.22 5.90 -17.50
CA GLY A 161 -5.14 4.95 -18.64
C GLY A 161 -3.73 4.42 -18.88
N GLU A 162 -2.70 5.24 -18.61
CA GLU A 162 -1.31 4.90 -18.88
C GLU A 162 -0.37 5.57 -17.87
N LEU A 163 0.68 4.86 -17.48
CA LEU A 163 1.76 5.34 -16.62
C LEU A 163 3.11 5.21 -17.31
N PRO A 164 4.04 6.16 -17.09
CA PRO A 164 5.43 5.97 -17.46
C PRO A 164 6.07 4.91 -16.56
N VAL A 165 6.28 3.71 -17.10
CA VAL A 165 6.90 2.59 -16.37
C VAL A 165 8.38 2.49 -16.69
N GLU A 166 9.16 2.07 -15.70
CA GLU A 166 10.60 1.79 -15.80
C GLU A 166 10.85 0.29 -15.56
N PRO A 167 11.98 -0.26 -16.02
CA PRO A 167 12.23 -1.70 -15.89
C PRO A 167 12.19 -2.26 -14.47
N HIS A 168 12.41 -1.41 -13.46
CA HIS A 168 12.39 -1.78 -12.05
C HIS A 168 11.02 -1.59 -11.37
N ASP A 169 10.05 -0.99 -12.06
CA ASP A 169 8.70 -0.81 -11.50
C ASP A 169 7.97 -2.17 -11.43
N VAL A 170 7.48 -2.53 -10.25
CA VAL A 170 6.78 -3.80 -10.03
C VAL A 170 5.28 -3.61 -10.18
N LYS A 171 4.66 -4.45 -11.02
CA LYS A 171 3.20 -4.45 -11.21
C LYS A 171 2.49 -5.11 -10.04
N MET A 172 1.30 -4.60 -9.74
CA MET A 172 0.33 -5.24 -8.85
C MET A 172 -0.38 -6.38 -9.55
N ASP A 173 -0.76 -7.41 -8.80
CA ASP A 173 -1.54 -8.54 -9.33
C ASP A 173 -3.02 -8.14 -9.51
N CYS A 174 -3.51 -7.24 -8.66
CA CYS A 174 -4.80 -6.58 -8.82
C CYS A 174 -4.77 -5.17 -8.24
N VAL A 175 -5.73 -4.33 -8.66
CA VAL A 175 -5.91 -2.97 -8.13
C VAL A 175 -7.35 -2.82 -7.65
N VAL A 176 -7.49 -2.48 -6.38
CA VAL A 176 -8.78 -2.18 -5.75
C VAL A 176 -8.94 -0.67 -5.66
N HIS A 177 -10.00 -0.14 -6.25
CA HIS A 177 -10.29 1.29 -6.21
C HIS A 177 -11.79 1.58 -6.02
N LYS A 178 -12.15 2.71 -5.41
CA LYS A 178 -13.52 3.20 -5.18
C LYS A 178 -13.58 4.71 -5.28
#